data_2350a13fbf55e6ae600a060656984cf1
#
_entry.id   2350a13fbf55e6ae600a060656984cf1
#
_cell.length_a   1.000
_cell.length_b   1.000
_cell.length_c   1.000
_cell.angle_alpha   90.00
_cell.angle_beta   90.00
_cell.angle_gamma   90.00
#
_symmetry.space_group_name_H-M   'P 1'
#
loop_
_entity.id
_entity.type
_entity.pdbx_description
1 polymer ?
#
loop_
_entity_poly.entity_id
_entity_poly.type
_entity_poly.pdbx_seq_one_letter_code
_entity_poly.pdbx_strand_id
1 'polypeptide(L)'
;MIIDLDLDGAIINAATPGGSRVSAALPRIGLASRAMNIKEQGKHLLIKLDENPSAEDFIIAKGSGCSLIVAPNNDEKLEENLVWLKSTINGWMSDIGVQNLNEVTRRNLRAIDYDTAAISGLRLIGYDRPLPMWLGN
;
A
#
# COMPACT_ATOMS: atom_id res chain seq x y z
N MET A 1 0.94 -19.74 2.30
CA MET A 1 1.24 -20.00 0.86
C MET A 1 2.63 -19.52 0.44
N ILE A 2 3.01 -18.23 0.54
CA ILE A 2 4.37 -17.77 0.16
C ILE A 2 5.45 -18.46 0.99
N ILE A 3 5.22 -18.64 2.28
CA ILE A 3 6.16 -19.29 3.19
C ILE A 3 6.15 -20.82 2.95
N ASP A 4 4.99 -21.41 2.84
CA ASP A 4 4.83 -22.86 2.70
C ASP A 4 5.39 -23.40 1.38
N LEU A 5 5.39 -22.58 0.33
CA LEU A 5 5.93 -22.91 -0.99
C LEU A 5 7.37 -22.40 -1.21
N ASP A 6 7.96 -21.81 -0.17
CA ASP A 6 9.31 -21.20 -0.21
C ASP A 6 9.53 -20.24 -1.38
N LEU A 7 8.52 -19.42 -1.70
CA LEU A 7 8.60 -18.41 -2.76
C LEU A 7 9.31 -17.16 -2.26
N ASP A 8 10.02 -16.46 -3.15
CA ASP A 8 10.71 -15.21 -2.85
C ASP A 8 9.76 -14.04 -2.58
N GLY A 9 8.51 -14.14 -3.03
CA GLY A 9 7.50 -13.12 -2.79
C GLY A 9 6.19 -13.38 -3.50
N ALA A 10 5.30 -12.38 -3.46
CA ALA A 10 4.04 -12.40 -4.17
C ALA A 10 3.76 -11.07 -4.84
N ILE A 11 3.12 -11.13 -6.00
CA ILE A 11 2.59 -9.97 -6.71
C ILE A 11 1.08 -9.93 -6.47
N ILE A 12 0.62 -8.81 -5.89
CA ILE A 12 -0.80 -8.53 -5.74
C ILE A 12 -1.25 -7.79 -6.99
N ASN A 13 -2.23 -8.32 -7.69
CA ASN A 13 -2.82 -7.66 -8.85
C ASN A 13 -3.89 -6.64 -8.39
N ALA A 14 -3.77 -5.39 -8.84
CA ALA A 14 -4.72 -4.34 -8.55
C ALA A 14 -6.12 -4.60 -9.14
N ALA A 15 -6.20 -5.29 -10.26
CA ALA A 15 -7.46 -5.72 -10.86
C ALA A 15 -8.04 -6.93 -10.10
N THR A 16 -8.60 -6.71 -8.91
CA THR A 16 -9.31 -7.78 -8.21
C THR A 16 -10.76 -7.87 -8.69
N PRO A 17 -11.20 -9.05 -9.17
CA PRO A 17 -12.61 -9.31 -9.39
C PRO A 17 -13.36 -9.18 -8.05
N GLY A 18 -14.36 -8.30 -7.99
CA GLY A 18 -15.16 -8.15 -6.78
C GLY A 18 -15.24 -6.75 -6.17
N GLY A 19 -14.62 -5.74 -6.82
CA GLY A 19 -14.91 -4.33 -6.56
C GLY A 19 -14.28 -3.68 -5.32
N SER A 20 -13.52 -4.39 -4.51
CA SER A 20 -12.75 -3.73 -3.43
C SER A 20 -11.57 -2.99 -4.03
N ARG A 21 -11.47 -1.69 -3.79
CA ARG A 21 -10.30 -0.92 -4.20
C ARG A 21 -9.05 -1.53 -3.56
N VAL A 22 -8.02 -1.75 -4.35
CA VAL A 22 -6.73 -2.29 -3.86
C VAL A 22 -6.17 -1.45 -2.73
N SER A 23 -6.32 -0.13 -2.80
CA SER A 23 -5.94 0.80 -1.74
C SER A 23 -6.57 0.45 -0.38
N ALA A 24 -7.79 -0.11 -0.36
CA ALA A 24 -8.44 -0.55 0.86
C ALA A 24 -7.99 -1.94 1.32
N ALA A 25 -7.79 -2.87 0.39
CA ALA A 25 -7.39 -4.25 0.71
C ALA A 25 -5.90 -4.38 1.06
N LEU A 26 -5.04 -3.60 0.39
CA LEU A 26 -3.59 -3.69 0.52
C LEU A 26 -3.07 -3.52 1.96
N PRO A 27 -3.55 -2.57 2.78
CA PRO A 27 -3.12 -2.45 4.16
C PRO A 27 -3.43 -3.68 5.03
N ARG A 28 -4.48 -4.43 4.71
CA ARG A 28 -4.82 -5.68 5.40
C ARG A 28 -3.89 -6.81 5.00
N ILE A 29 -3.59 -6.92 3.72
CA ILE A 29 -2.60 -7.88 3.21
C ILE A 29 -1.24 -7.60 3.84
N GLY A 30 -0.83 -6.34 3.94
CA GLY A 30 0.39 -5.92 4.61
C GLY A 30 0.40 -6.26 6.11
N LEU A 31 -0.76 -6.21 6.79
CA LEU A 31 -0.86 -6.64 8.18
C LEU A 31 -0.63 -8.14 8.32
N ALA A 32 -1.23 -8.95 7.45
CA ALA A 32 -1.01 -10.39 7.41
C ALA A 32 0.46 -10.73 7.09
N SER A 33 1.04 -10.04 6.12
CA SER A 33 2.45 -10.17 5.72
C SER A 33 3.39 -9.91 6.91
N ARG A 34 3.11 -8.87 7.70
CA ARG A 34 3.87 -8.57 8.92
C ARG A 34 3.70 -9.64 9.99
N ALA A 35 2.47 -10.10 10.22
CA ALA A 35 2.21 -11.15 11.21
C ALA A 35 2.94 -12.45 10.88
N MET A 36 3.23 -12.71 9.62
CA MET A 36 3.99 -13.86 9.15
C MET A 36 5.50 -13.59 8.99
N ASN A 37 5.99 -12.41 9.37
CA ASN A 37 7.40 -12.01 9.28
C ASN A 37 7.99 -12.18 7.88
N ILE A 38 7.21 -11.87 6.82
CA ILE A 38 7.61 -12.09 5.42
C ILE A 38 8.88 -11.31 5.10
N LYS A 39 8.99 -10.06 5.53
CA LYS A 39 10.14 -9.20 5.27
C LYS A 39 11.41 -9.71 5.95
N GLU A 40 11.30 -10.16 7.20
CA GLU A 40 12.41 -10.69 7.99
C GLU A 40 12.95 -12.01 7.40
N GLN A 41 12.11 -12.72 6.65
CA GLN A 41 12.51 -13.91 5.89
C GLN A 41 13.09 -13.57 4.51
N GLY A 42 13.33 -12.29 4.19
CA GLY A 42 13.85 -11.85 2.90
C GLY A 42 12.86 -11.95 1.75
N LYS A 43 11.57 -12.13 2.06
CA LYS A 43 10.52 -12.27 1.04
C LYS A 43 9.87 -10.91 0.75
N HIS A 44 9.33 -10.77 -0.46
CA HIS A 44 8.86 -9.50 -0.99
C HIS A 44 7.36 -9.51 -1.29
N LEU A 45 6.72 -8.38 -1.01
CA LEU A 45 5.35 -8.10 -1.44
C LEU A 45 5.39 -7.01 -2.51
N LEU A 46 4.84 -7.29 -3.69
CA LEU A 46 4.77 -6.37 -4.81
C LEU A 46 3.30 -6.09 -5.14
N ILE A 47 3.02 -4.90 -5.63
CA ILE A 47 1.72 -4.57 -6.20
C ILE A 47 1.87 -4.30 -7.70
N LYS A 48 0.98 -4.88 -8.52
CA LYS A 48 0.87 -4.58 -9.94
C LYS A 48 -0.34 -3.69 -10.15
N LEU A 49 -0.11 -2.53 -10.75
CA LEU A 49 -1.13 -1.58 -11.18
C LEU A 49 -1.42 -1.75 -12.68
N ASP A 50 -2.63 -1.45 -13.09
CA ASP A 50 -3.04 -1.48 -14.51
C ASP A 50 -2.90 -0.09 -15.17
N GLU A 51 -2.67 0.95 -14.36
CA GLU A 51 -2.50 2.34 -14.78
C GLU A 51 -1.19 2.92 -14.25
N ASN A 52 -0.81 4.10 -14.74
CA ASN A 52 0.34 4.82 -14.23
C ASN A 52 0.16 5.15 -12.76
N PRO A 53 1.17 4.89 -11.90
CA PRO A 53 1.06 5.08 -10.47
C PRO A 53 0.97 6.56 -10.09
N SER A 54 0.12 6.87 -9.13
CA SER A 54 0.08 8.16 -8.45
C SER A 54 1.04 8.20 -7.25
N ALA A 55 1.31 9.40 -6.72
CA ALA A 55 2.06 9.53 -5.47
C ALA A 55 1.38 8.83 -4.30
N GLU A 56 0.03 8.85 -4.27
CA GLU A 56 -0.78 8.15 -3.28
C GLU A 56 -0.54 6.64 -3.29
N ASP A 57 -0.48 6.04 -4.49
CA ASP A 57 -0.22 4.60 -4.63
C ASP A 57 1.12 4.22 -4.00
N PHE A 58 2.16 5.04 -4.14
CA PHE A 58 3.46 4.81 -3.50
C PHE A 58 3.37 4.88 -1.97
N ILE A 59 2.70 5.88 -1.43
CA ILE A 59 2.54 6.05 0.02
C ILE A 59 1.72 4.89 0.60
N ILE A 60 0.61 4.51 -0.04
CA ILE A 60 -0.23 3.39 0.40
C ILE A 60 0.52 2.06 0.28
N ALA A 61 1.21 1.82 -0.82
CA ALA A 61 1.99 0.59 -1.02
C ALA A 61 3.08 0.45 0.04
N LYS A 62 3.86 1.49 0.29
CA LYS A 62 4.90 1.48 1.33
C LYS A 62 4.34 1.36 2.73
N GLY A 63 3.31 2.12 3.06
CA GLY A 63 2.62 2.02 4.35
C GLY A 63 1.99 0.65 4.59
N SER A 64 1.67 -0.07 3.52
CA SER A 64 1.18 -1.46 3.54
C SER A 64 2.29 -2.51 3.53
N GLY A 65 3.57 -2.11 3.43
CA GLY A 65 4.71 -3.03 3.46
C GLY A 65 5.12 -3.60 2.12
N CYS A 66 4.65 -3.03 0.99
CA CYS A 66 5.11 -3.43 -0.34
C CYS A 66 6.56 -2.96 -0.57
N SER A 67 7.33 -3.82 -1.23
CA SER A 67 8.71 -3.52 -1.62
C SER A 67 8.77 -2.73 -2.91
N LEU A 68 7.94 -3.08 -3.89
CA LEU A 68 7.94 -2.53 -5.24
C LEU A 68 6.52 -2.34 -5.78
N ILE A 69 6.40 -1.41 -6.73
CA ILE A 69 5.22 -1.23 -7.57
C ILE A 69 5.61 -1.61 -9.00
N VAL A 70 4.81 -2.44 -9.63
CA VAL A 70 4.90 -2.80 -11.05
C VAL A 70 3.76 -2.07 -11.76
N ALA A 71 4.10 -1.26 -12.76
CA ALA A 71 3.14 -0.48 -13.51
C ALA A 71 3.43 -0.54 -15.01
N PRO A 72 2.43 -0.33 -15.88
CA PRO A 72 2.67 -0.25 -17.30
C PRO A 72 3.57 0.95 -17.64
N ASN A 73 4.38 0.79 -18.66
CA ASN A 73 5.19 1.87 -19.22
C ASN A 73 4.60 2.28 -20.57
N ASN A 74 3.49 2.98 -20.54
CA ASN A 74 2.77 3.41 -21.75
C ASN A 74 2.94 4.90 -22.04
N ASP A 75 3.92 5.56 -21.41
CA ASP A 75 4.02 7.01 -21.44
C ASP A 75 5.27 7.47 -22.21
N GLU A 76 5.04 8.25 -23.29
CA GLU A 76 6.11 8.90 -24.04
C GLU A 76 6.89 9.93 -23.20
N LYS A 77 6.31 10.40 -22.10
CA LYS A 77 6.87 11.38 -21.15
C LYS A 77 7.29 10.76 -19.82
N LEU A 78 7.72 9.51 -19.84
CA LEU A 78 8.04 8.77 -18.62
C LEU A 78 8.99 9.52 -17.70
N GLU A 79 10.06 10.14 -18.25
CA GLU A 79 11.04 10.85 -17.44
C GLU A 79 10.45 12.07 -16.73
N GLU A 80 9.67 12.89 -17.44
CA GLU A 80 8.97 14.04 -16.86
C GLU A 80 8.01 13.63 -15.74
N ASN A 81 7.27 12.56 -15.98
CA ASN A 81 6.32 12.02 -15.02
C ASN A 81 6.99 11.46 -13.78
N LEU A 82 8.13 10.78 -13.92
CA LEU A 82 8.92 10.29 -12.78
C LEU A 82 9.50 11.44 -11.95
N VAL A 83 9.96 12.52 -12.58
CA VAL A 83 10.45 13.71 -11.88
C VAL A 83 9.31 14.37 -11.09
N TRP A 84 8.15 14.57 -11.73
CA TRP A 84 6.97 15.13 -11.08
C TRP A 84 6.50 14.22 -9.91
N LEU A 85 6.42 12.93 -10.13
CA LEU A 85 6.02 11.94 -9.14
C LEU A 85 6.94 11.98 -7.91
N LYS A 86 8.26 12.00 -8.14
CA LYS A 86 9.27 12.14 -7.08
C LYS A 86 9.05 13.40 -6.26
N SER A 87 8.83 14.54 -6.92
CA SER A 87 8.57 15.82 -6.25
C SER A 87 7.30 15.77 -5.40
N THR A 88 6.23 15.17 -5.93
CA THR A 88 4.95 15.03 -5.23
C THR A 88 5.07 14.11 -4.02
N ILE A 89 5.75 12.97 -4.16
CA ILE A 89 6.02 12.04 -3.05
C ILE A 89 6.83 12.73 -1.95
N ASN A 90 7.84 13.52 -2.31
CA ASN A 90 8.64 14.26 -1.33
C ASN A 90 7.78 15.27 -0.57
N GLY A 91 6.84 15.96 -1.23
CA GLY A 91 5.87 16.83 -0.58
C GLY A 91 5.04 16.08 0.45
N TRP A 92 4.45 14.96 0.07
CA TRP A 92 3.65 14.13 0.98
C TRP A 92 4.47 13.57 2.16
N MET A 93 5.72 13.15 1.90
CA MET A 93 6.61 12.71 2.99
C MET A 93 6.88 13.82 3.99
N SER A 94 7.08 15.05 3.51
CA SER A 94 7.23 16.23 4.37
C SER A 94 5.98 16.47 5.23
N ASP A 95 4.79 16.38 4.63
CA ASP A 95 3.51 16.59 5.32
C ASP A 95 3.26 15.55 6.43
N ILE A 96 3.67 14.31 6.22
CA ILE A 96 3.56 13.24 7.22
C ILE A 96 4.78 13.14 8.16
N GLY A 97 5.77 14.01 7.99
CA GLY A 97 6.93 14.11 8.88
C GLY A 97 7.95 12.99 8.75
N VAL A 98 8.11 12.41 7.56
CA VAL A 98 9.14 11.38 7.29
C VAL A 98 10.17 11.89 6.28
N GLN A 99 11.42 11.46 6.42
CA GLN A 99 12.51 11.87 5.54
C GLN A 99 12.79 10.86 4.42
N ASN A 100 12.37 9.62 4.61
CA ASN A 100 12.59 8.54 3.67
C ASN A 100 11.29 7.76 3.45
N LEU A 101 11.03 7.38 2.20
CA LEU A 101 9.84 6.58 1.85
C LEU A 101 9.78 5.23 2.60
N ASN A 102 10.94 4.68 2.98
CA ASN A 102 10.99 3.45 3.78
C ASN A 102 10.54 3.63 5.24
N GLU A 103 10.44 4.86 5.72
CA GLU A 103 9.90 5.19 7.05
C GLU A 103 8.37 5.23 7.06
N VAL A 104 7.74 5.30 5.88
CA VAL A 104 6.30 5.24 5.75
C VAL A 104 5.80 3.87 6.21
N THR A 105 4.95 3.89 7.21
CA THR A 105 4.36 2.70 7.80
C THR A 105 2.84 2.80 7.83
N ARG A 106 2.19 1.71 8.19
CA ARG A 106 0.75 1.68 8.42
C ARG A 106 0.25 2.79 9.37
N ARG A 107 1.10 3.25 10.29
CA ARG A 107 0.76 4.32 11.24
C ARG A 107 0.51 5.67 10.57
N ASN A 108 1.09 5.89 9.39
CA ASN A 108 0.92 7.10 8.61
C ASN A 108 -0.36 7.08 7.75
N LEU A 109 -0.99 5.90 7.60
CA LEU A 109 -2.22 5.74 6.83
C LEU A 109 -3.45 5.91 7.72
N ARG A 110 -4.51 6.49 7.15
CA ARG A 110 -5.84 6.63 7.75
C ARG A 110 -6.90 6.30 6.71
N ALA A 111 -7.98 5.67 7.16
CA ALA A 111 -9.19 5.54 6.36
C ALA A 111 -10.03 6.81 6.51
N ILE A 112 -10.64 7.25 5.42
CA ILE A 112 -11.49 8.44 5.41
C ILE A 112 -12.98 8.12 5.61
N ASP A 113 -13.35 6.85 5.43
CA ASP A 113 -14.71 6.35 5.59
C ASP A 113 -14.75 5.00 6.33
N TYR A 114 -15.96 4.63 6.78
CA TYR A 114 -16.18 3.42 7.57
C TYR A 114 -15.87 2.13 6.79
N ASP A 115 -16.26 2.06 5.54
CA ASP A 115 -16.08 0.86 4.70
C ASP A 115 -14.59 0.61 4.47
N THR A 116 -13.86 1.64 4.11
CA THR A 116 -12.39 1.58 3.97
C THR A 116 -11.73 1.19 5.28
N ALA A 117 -12.16 1.75 6.42
CA ALA A 117 -11.61 1.40 7.73
C ALA A 117 -11.85 -0.07 8.08
N ALA A 118 -13.06 -0.58 7.83
CA ALA A 118 -13.43 -1.96 8.10
C ALA A 118 -12.65 -2.95 7.22
N ILE A 119 -12.54 -2.68 5.90
CA ILE A 119 -11.82 -3.53 4.95
C ILE A 119 -10.32 -3.52 5.22
N SER A 120 -9.72 -2.34 5.37
CA SER A 120 -8.28 -2.17 5.52
C SER A 120 -7.77 -2.46 6.93
N GLY A 121 -8.64 -2.33 7.93
CA GLY A 121 -8.29 -2.34 9.35
C GLY A 121 -7.42 -1.14 9.76
N LEU A 122 -7.37 -0.09 8.93
CA LEU A 122 -6.75 1.19 9.29
C LEU A 122 -7.63 1.93 10.30
N ARG A 123 -7.02 2.87 11.02
CA ARG A 123 -7.79 3.79 11.85
C ARG A 123 -8.61 4.71 10.96
N LEU A 124 -9.86 4.92 11.33
CA LEU A 124 -10.67 5.96 10.73
C LEU A 124 -10.15 7.34 11.17
N ILE A 125 -10.19 8.31 10.28
CA ILE A 125 -9.83 9.69 10.62
C ILE A 125 -10.66 10.18 11.81
N GLY A 126 -10.02 10.81 12.80
CA GLY A 126 -10.68 11.22 14.05
C GLY A 126 -10.81 10.12 15.12
N TYR A 127 -10.32 8.91 14.87
CA TYR A 127 -10.34 7.81 15.84
C TYR A 127 -8.92 7.33 16.17
N ASP A 128 -8.68 7.06 17.46
CA ASP A 128 -7.37 6.62 17.94
C ASP A 128 -7.14 5.11 17.76
N ARG A 129 -8.21 4.34 17.57
CA ARG A 129 -8.16 2.87 17.43
C ARG A 129 -8.80 2.41 16.12
N PRO A 130 -8.33 1.30 15.54
CA PRO A 130 -9.02 0.67 14.42
C PRO A 130 -10.44 0.27 14.81
N LEU A 131 -11.36 0.37 13.85
CA LEU A 131 -12.72 -0.13 14.03
C LEU A 131 -12.73 -1.67 14.09
N PRO A 132 -13.61 -2.27 14.90
CA PRO A 132 -13.81 -3.72 14.87
C PRO A 132 -14.27 -4.19 13.50
N MET A 133 -13.76 -5.34 13.05
CA MET A 133 -14.05 -5.90 11.70
C MET A 133 -15.54 -6.16 11.45
N TRP A 134 -16.30 -6.44 12.51
CA TRP A 134 -17.74 -6.75 12.43
C TRP A 134 -18.64 -5.50 12.27
N LEU A 135 -18.07 -4.30 12.30
CA LEU A 135 -18.80 -3.06 11.97
C LEU A 135 -18.81 -2.75 10.46
N GLY A 136 -18.01 -3.46 9.65
CA GLY A 136 -18.03 -3.38 8.20
C GLY A 136 -18.87 -4.52 7.62
N ASN A 137 -20.00 -4.19 7.06
CA ASN A 137 -20.79 -5.15 6.27
C ASN A 137 -20.31 -5.20 4.83
#